data_7704765aef8ba7d3349c9733e3bf3c36
#
_entry.id   7704765aef8ba7d3349c9733e3bf3c36
#
_cell.length_a   1.000
_cell.length_b   1.000
_cell.length_c   1.000
_cell.angle_alpha   90.00
_cell.angle_beta   90.00
_cell.angle_gamma   90.00
#
_symmetry.space_group_name_H-M   'P 1'
#
loop_
_entity.id
_entity.type
_entity.pdbx_description
1 polymer ?
#
loop_
_entity_poly.entity_id
_entity_poly.type
_entity_poly.pdbx_seq_one_letter_code
_entity_poly.pdbx_strand_id
1 'polypeptide(L)'
;MISVKPKIHIIKNRILLFLILISELISFSLLYYFRYKNQNLALTGFENKTGNIVSAVLYLLISLMVIVNIFSSRKISVSYLWFILFVSIAASFALTAAGFLIQKEIRIVLSSVFIITNVFLFSAFAVITFSSNLKAVFLKSLLVFVIMFFAGMTYIFICVISYSDDSETYITGDGKADAGVILGAAVWGGNRPSPVLRDRINKGYDIYIKGAVPKLVITGGGSPNEMTEAEVSKNALIKYGVDSQNLIVENESNSTVEQIHFVRDKLYKKRNWKKIVIISDNFHLMRSKEICSFNDIKADCIATDKSYSTEGNMNYYLKESFALIIFWMCGI
;
A
#
# COMPACT_ATOMS: atom_id res chain seq x y z
N MET A 1 46.27 -29.52 22.94
CA MET A 1 45.38 -28.42 23.33
C MET A 1 44.41 -28.17 22.19
N ILE A 2 43.28 -28.86 22.15
CA ILE A 2 42.27 -28.75 21.09
C ILE A 2 41.64 -27.37 21.19
N SER A 3 41.76 -26.57 20.13
CA SER A 3 41.33 -25.15 20.08
C SER A 3 39.86 -24.99 20.48
N VAL A 4 39.60 -24.50 21.66
CA VAL A 4 38.28 -24.18 22.23
C VAL A 4 37.64 -22.94 21.51
N LYS A 5 38.47 -22.10 20.92
CA LYS A 5 38.04 -20.85 20.24
C LYS A 5 37.02 -21.03 19.08
N PRO A 6 37.14 -22.00 18.16
CA PRO A 6 36.20 -22.14 17.06
C PRO A 6 34.79 -22.62 17.50
N LYS A 7 34.69 -23.42 18.55
CA LYS A 7 33.39 -23.87 19.09
C LYS A 7 32.58 -22.71 19.70
N ILE A 8 33.26 -21.83 20.44
CA ILE A 8 32.60 -20.65 21.07
C ILE A 8 32.04 -19.69 20.01
N HIS A 9 32.75 -19.47 18.90
CA HIS A 9 32.28 -18.61 17.84
C HIS A 9 31.01 -19.15 17.14
N ILE A 10 30.95 -20.45 16.89
CA ILE A 10 29.81 -21.10 16.30
C ILE A 10 28.58 -21.00 17.21
N ILE A 11 28.77 -21.22 18.52
CA ILE A 11 27.68 -21.11 19.51
C ILE A 11 27.13 -19.66 19.54
N LYS A 12 28.00 -18.65 19.60
CA LYS A 12 27.59 -17.24 19.58
C LYS A 12 26.79 -16.89 18.31
N ASN A 13 27.23 -17.36 17.15
CA ASN A 13 26.50 -17.13 15.90
C ASN A 13 25.10 -17.76 15.93
N ARG A 14 24.98 -18.98 16.42
CA ARG A 14 23.68 -19.67 16.53
C ARG A 14 22.72 -18.96 17.46
N ILE A 15 23.19 -18.47 18.60
CA ILE A 15 22.37 -17.69 19.53
C ILE A 15 21.91 -16.39 18.88
N LEU A 16 22.77 -15.65 18.20
CA LEU A 16 22.40 -14.41 17.50
C LEU A 16 21.40 -14.66 16.37
N LEU A 17 21.61 -15.70 15.57
CA LEU A 17 20.67 -16.08 14.51
C LEU A 17 19.31 -16.47 15.07
N PHE A 18 19.28 -17.17 16.23
CA PHE A 18 18.03 -17.50 16.90
C PHE A 18 17.32 -16.24 17.44
N LEU A 19 18.05 -15.28 18.00
CA LEU A 19 17.48 -13.99 18.43
C LEU A 19 16.95 -13.18 17.23
N ILE A 20 17.64 -13.20 16.10
CA ILE A 20 17.17 -12.58 14.86
C ILE A 20 15.88 -13.24 14.38
N LEU A 21 15.82 -14.59 14.38
CA LEU A 21 14.60 -15.31 14.01
C LEU A 21 13.40 -14.90 14.87
N ILE A 22 13.59 -14.80 16.18
CA ILE A 22 12.54 -14.31 17.09
C ILE A 22 12.14 -12.87 16.75
N SER A 23 13.13 -11.99 16.51
CA SER A 23 12.86 -10.60 16.11
C SER A 23 12.04 -10.50 14.81
N GLU A 24 12.34 -11.33 13.81
CA GLU A 24 11.59 -11.38 12.55
C GLU A 24 10.15 -11.88 12.74
N LEU A 25 9.94 -12.89 13.59
CA LEU A 25 8.59 -13.37 13.91
C LEU A 25 7.75 -12.30 14.64
N ILE A 26 8.37 -11.58 15.57
CA ILE A 26 7.73 -10.45 16.24
C ILE A 26 7.42 -9.33 15.23
N SER A 27 8.37 -8.99 14.37
CA SER A 27 8.22 -7.98 13.32
C SER A 27 7.06 -8.31 12.37
N PHE A 28 6.95 -9.56 11.92
CA PHE A 28 5.84 -10.03 11.10
C PHE A 28 4.50 -9.90 11.83
N SER A 29 4.44 -10.30 13.09
CA SER A 29 3.22 -10.22 13.91
C SER A 29 2.77 -8.77 14.10
N LEU A 30 3.71 -7.85 14.36
CA LEU A 30 3.44 -6.41 14.47
C LEU A 30 2.96 -5.82 13.14
N LEU A 31 3.60 -6.19 12.02
CA LEU A 31 3.21 -5.76 10.68
C LEU A 31 1.77 -6.18 10.38
N TYR A 32 1.44 -7.43 10.63
CA TYR A 32 0.10 -7.97 10.43
C TYR A 32 -0.93 -7.24 11.29
N TYR A 33 -0.64 -7.04 12.59
CA TYR A 33 -1.50 -6.31 13.51
C TYR A 33 -1.74 -4.87 13.05
N PHE A 34 -0.69 -4.10 12.76
CA PHE A 34 -0.82 -2.69 12.39
C PHE A 34 -1.50 -2.51 11.04
N ARG A 35 -1.31 -3.42 10.09
CA ARG A 35 -2.00 -3.39 8.80
C ARG A 35 -3.52 -3.43 9.00
N TYR A 36 -4.03 -4.36 9.79
CA TYR A 36 -5.47 -4.48 10.07
C TYR A 36 -5.99 -3.32 10.92
N LYS A 37 -5.22 -2.91 11.92
CA LYS A 37 -5.55 -1.73 12.74
C LYS A 37 -5.69 -0.46 11.89
N ASN A 38 -4.79 -0.23 10.94
CA ASN A 38 -4.82 0.93 10.05
C ASN A 38 -6.03 0.91 9.09
N GLN A 39 -6.58 -0.28 8.84
CA GLN A 39 -7.78 -0.46 8.04
C GLN A 39 -9.06 -0.52 8.87
N ASN A 40 -8.98 -0.30 10.19
CA ASN A 40 -10.11 -0.44 11.13
C ASN A 40 -10.82 -1.79 10.98
N LEU A 41 -10.04 -2.87 10.85
CA LEU A 41 -10.51 -4.24 10.72
C LEU A 41 -10.05 -5.08 11.92
N ALA A 42 -10.90 -6.03 12.33
CA ALA A 42 -10.53 -7.02 13.32
C ALA A 42 -9.60 -8.08 12.70
N LEU A 43 -8.73 -8.64 13.53
CA LEU A 43 -7.90 -9.80 13.16
C LEU A 43 -8.77 -11.05 13.27
N THR A 44 -9.14 -11.63 12.13
CA THR A 44 -10.00 -12.84 12.07
C THR A 44 -9.24 -14.10 11.67
N GLY A 45 -7.98 -13.96 11.27
CA GLY A 45 -7.12 -15.03 10.77
C GLY A 45 -6.35 -14.57 9.53
N PHE A 46 -5.59 -15.49 8.93
CA PHE A 46 -4.84 -15.17 7.71
C PHE A 46 -5.79 -15.17 6.51
N GLU A 47 -5.98 -13.99 5.92
CA GLU A 47 -6.80 -13.79 4.74
C GLU A 47 -5.94 -13.70 3.47
N ASN A 48 -6.49 -14.16 2.35
CA ASN A 48 -5.84 -14.13 1.04
C ASN A 48 -5.90 -12.72 0.41
N LYS A 49 -5.23 -11.76 1.04
CA LYS A 49 -5.08 -10.37 0.57
C LYS A 49 -3.64 -10.18 0.07
N THR A 50 -3.45 -9.40 -0.98
CA THR A 50 -2.14 -9.19 -1.62
C THR A 50 -1.04 -8.82 -0.62
N GLY A 51 -1.30 -7.84 0.26
CA GLY A 51 -0.33 -7.43 1.28
C GLY A 51 0.02 -8.54 2.28
N ASN A 52 -0.94 -9.40 2.65
CA ASN A 52 -0.69 -10.54 3.53
C ASN A 52 0.23 -11.56 2.87
N ILE A 53 -0.04 -11.89 1.61
CA ILE A 53 0.77 -12.86 0.84
C ILE A 53 2.20 -12.32 0.65
N VAL A 54 2.34 -11.10 0.17
CA VAL A 54 3.66 -10.49 -0.10
C VAL A 54 4.51 -10.47 1.17
N SER A 55 3.94 -10.02 2.30
CA SER A 55 4.67 -10.00 3.56
C SER A 55 4.97 -11.40 4.09
N ALA A 56 4.01 -12.33 4.02
CA ALA A 56 4.23 -13.71 4.47
C ALA A 56 5.35 -14.40 3.68
N VAL A 57 5.37 -14.24 2.36
CA VAL A 57 6.44 -14.78 1.50
C VAL A 57 7.79 -14.18 1.87
N LEU A 58 7.88 -12.86 2.04
CA LEU A 58 9.13 -12.18 2.42
C LEU A 58 9.67 -12.72 3.75
N TYR A 59 8.84 -12.74 4.80
CA TYR A 59 9.26 -13.21 6.12
C TYR A 59 9.53 -14.71 6.17
N LEU A 60 8.78 -15.51 5.41
CA LEU A 60 9.07 -16.95 5.27
C LEU A 60 10.45 -17.18 4.65
N LEU A 61 10.78 -16.47 3.59
CA LEU A 61 12.08 -16.58 2.93
C LEU A 61 13.22 -16.13 3.85
N ILE A 62 13.07 -15.00 4.55
CA ILE A 62 14.06 -14.54 5.55
C ILE A 62 14.22 -15.63 6.64
N SER A 63 13.13 -16.12 7.20
CA SER A 63 13.15 -17.13 8.26
C SER A 63 13.83 -18.45 7.83
N LEU A 64 13.53 -18.92 6.62
CA LEU A 64 14.18 -20.11 6.05
C LEU A 64 15.69 -19.91 5.89
N MET A 65 16.13 -18.75 5.38
CA MET A 65 17.55 -18.43 5.26
C MET A 65 18.23 -18.35 6.63
N VAL A 66 17.58 -17.76 7.64
CA VAL A 66 18.11 -17.73 9.01
C VAL A 66 18.25 -19.15 9.56
N ILE A 67 17.22 -19.99 9.41
CA ILE A 67 17.23 -21.38 9.87
C ILE A 67 18.37 -22.18 9.22
N VAL A 68 18.52 -22.07 7.89
CA VAL A 68 19.63 -22.72 7.16
C VAL A 68 20.98 -22.30 7.74
N ASN A 69 21.15 -21.04 8.11
CA ASN A 69 22.41 -20.53 8.68
C ASN A 69 22.61 -20.95 10.15
N ILE A 70 21.57 -21.22 10.93
CA ILE A 70 21.68 -21.79 12.29
C ILE A 70 22.35 -23.18 12.23
N PHE A 71 21.98 -23.99 11.24
CA PHE A 71 22.53 -25.35 11.06
C PHE A 71 23.83 -25.38 10.25
N SER A 72 24.17 -24.30 9.59
CA SER A 72 25.39 -24.16 8.79
C SER A 72 26.63 -24.01 9.69
N SER A 73 27.77 -24.54 9.22
CA SER A 73 29.09 -24.32 9.83
C SER A 73 29.79 -23.06 9.33
N ARG A 74 29.09 -22.15 8.65
CA ARG A 74 29.65 -20.92 8.10
C ARG A 74 30.13 -19.96 9.18
N LYS A 75 31.29 -19.39 8.99
CA LYS A 75 31.85 -18.37 9.89
C LYS A 75 31.34 -16.98 9.49
N ILE A 76 30.19 -16.59 10.05
CA ILE A 76 29.65 -15.25 9.88
C ILE A 76 30.30 -14.32 10.90
N SER A 77 30.57 -13.07 10.54
CA SER A 77 31.07 -12.08 11.49
C SER A 77 30.05 -11.82 12.61
N VAL A 78 30.45 -11.98 13.85
CA VAL A 78 29.61 -11.71 15.04
C VAL A 78 29.14 -10.25 15.06
N SER A 79 30.03 -9.31 14.71
CA SER A 79 29.68 -7.88 14.66
C SER A 79 28.62 -7.60 13.59
N TYR A 80 28.68 -8.33 12.46
CA TYR A 80 27.66 -8.19 11.40
C TYR A 80 26.29 -8.75 11.85
N LEU A 81 26.27 -9.87 12.57
CA LEU A 81 25.02 -10.40 13.14
C LEU A 81 24.42 -9.48 14.21
N TRP A 82 25.23 -8.83 15.04
CA TRP A 82 24.77 -7.80 15.97
C TRP A 82 24.19 -6.61 15.24
N PHE A 83 24.82 -6.16 14.17
CA PHE A 83 24.28 -5.10 13.31
C PHE A 83 22.93 -5.46 12.74
N ILE A 84 22.78 -6.68 12.16
CA ILE A 84 21.50 -7.18 11.63
C ILE A 84 20.43 -7.22 12.73
N LEU A 85 20.74 -7.75 13.90
CA LEU A 85 19.79 -7.79 15.02
C LEU A 85 19.35 -6.38 15.45
N PHE A 86 20.28 -5.47 15.58
CA PHE A 86 19.95 -4.07 15.90
C PHE A 86 19.03 -3.45 14.85
N VAL A 87 19.34 -3.63 13.57
CA VAL A 87 18.56 -3.11 12.44
C VAL A 87 17.14 -3.72 12.42
N SER A 88 16.99 -5.01 12.67
CA SER A 88 15.68 -5.68 12.75
C SER A 88 14.82 -5.13 13.91
N ILE A 89 15.40 -4.96 15.09
CA ILE A 89 14.73 -4.38 16.26
C ILE A 89 14.33 -2.92 15.99
N ALA A 90 15.24 -2.11 15.43
CA ALA A 90 14.99 -0.71 15.09
C ALA A 90 13.86 -0.56 14.06
N ALA A 91 13.81 -1.45 13.07
CA ALA A 91 12.70 -1.49 12.09
C ALA A 91 11.36 -1.80 12.76
N SER A 92 11.31 -2.80 13.64
CA SER A 92 10.10 -3.14 14.40
C SER A 92 9.63 -1.98 15.29
N PHE A 93 10.59 -1.25 15.89
CA PHE A 93 10.29 -0.04 16.65
C PHE A 93 9.72 1.08 15.76
N ALA A 94 10.31 1.31 14.58
CA ALA A 94 9.80 2.30 13.62
C ALA A 94 8.36 1.99 13.17
N LEU A 95 8.06 0.72 12.88
CA LEU A 95 6.71 0.28 12.55
C LEU A 95 5.72 0.51 13.71
N THR A 96 6.15 0.18 14.92
CA THR A 96 5.32 0.38 16.12
C THR A 96 5.05 1.86 16.36
N ALA A 97 6.07 2.70 16.25
CA ALA A 97 5.92 4.15 16.34
C ALA A 97 4.96 4.69 15.26
N ALA A 98 5.11 4.24 14.00
CA ALA A 98 4.18 4.60 12.92
C ALA A 98 2.72 4.23 13.24
N GLY A 99 2.50 3.09 13.91
CA GLY A 99 1.16 2.60 14.27
C GLY A 99 0.44 3.41 15.37
N PHE A 100 1.18 4.22 16.12
CA PHE A 100 0.62 5.06 17.21
C PHE A 100 0.64 6.57 16.89
N LEU A 101 1.38 7.01 15.89
CA LEU A 101 1.44 8.42 15.51
C LEU A 101 0.20 8.85 14.72
N ILE A 102 -0.24 10.08 14.93
CA ILE A 102 -1.37 10.69 14.23
C ILE A 102 -0.90 11.38 12.94
N GLN A 103 0.31 11.97 12.93
CA GLN A 103 0.84 12.72 11.79
C GLN A 103 1.14 11.80 10.61
N LYS A 104 0.40 11.99 9.51
CA LYS A 104 0.43 11.14 8.32
C LYS A 104 1.81 11.09 7.67
N GLU A 105 2.49 12.20 7.58
CA GLU A 105 3.82 12.32 6.95
C GLU A 105 4.85 11.47 7.68
N ILE A 106 4.87 11.55 9.01
CA ILE A 106 5.80 10.78 9.85
C ILE A 106 5.48 9.28 9.77
N ARG A 107 4.20 8.92 9.75
CA ARG A 107 3.79 7.51 9.57
C ARG A 107 4.31 6.95 8.26
N ILE A 108 4.17 7.69 7.15
CA ILE A 108 4.66 7.29 5.83
C ILE A 108 6.18 7.11 5.86
N VAL A 109 6.92 8.06 6.44
CA VAL A 109 8.40 7.96 6.54
C VAL A 109 8.83 6.74 7.34
N LEU A 110 8.25 6.52 8.53
CA LEU A 110 8.61 5.39 9.38
C LEU A 110 8.22 4.04 8.75
N SER A 111 7.09 3.98 8.07
CA SER A 111 6.68 2.79 7.31
C SER A 111 7.61 2.52 6.13
N SER A 112 8.07 3.56 5.44
CA SER A 112 9.06 3.43 4.36
C SER A 112 10.41 2.94 4.90
N VAL A 113 10.88 3.47 6.02
CA VAL A 113 12.09 2.99 6.71
C VAL A 113 11.95 1.51 7.05
N PHE A 114 10.82 1.11 7.61
CA PHE A 114 10.54 -0.30 7.91
C PHE A 114 10.63 -1.19 6.67
N ILE A 115 9.99 -0.80 5.57
CA ILE A 115 9.98 -1.58 4.31
C ILE A 115 11.40 -1.70 3.73
N ILE A 116 12.11 -0.57 3.62
CA ILE A 116 13.50 -0.52 3.12
C ILE A 116 14.41 -1.43 3.94
N THR A 117 14.26 -1.38 5.26
CA THR A 117 15.03 -2.22 6.18
C THR A 117 14.75 -3.71 5.95
N ASN A 118 13.50 -4.13 5.77
CA ASN A 118 13.16 -5.52 5.50
C ASN A 118 13.73 -6.01 4.16
N VAL A 119 13.76 -5.18 3.12
CA VAL A 119 14.43 -5.51 1.85
C VAL A 119 15.95 -5.67 2.07
N PHE A 120 16.55 -4.83 2.91
CA PHE A 120 17.97 -4.97 3.27
C PHE A 120 18.22 -6.28 4.06
N LEU A 121 17.38 -6.61 5.05
CA LEU A 121 17.50 -7.86 5.82
C LEU A 121 17.40 -9.09 4.92
N PHE A 122 16.45 -9.11 3.99
CA PHE A 122 16.34 -10.15 2.98
C PHE A 122 17.64 -10.28 2.18
N SER A 123 18.18 -9.16 1.68
CA SER A 123 19.41 -9.12 0.89
C SER A 123 20.63 -9.57 1.70
N ALA A 124 20.71 -9.19 2.97
CA ALA A 124 21.76 -9.62 3.88
C ALA A 124 21.75 -11.15 4.08
N PHE A 125 20.59 -11.72 4.34
CA PHE A 125 20.46 -13.17 4.50
C PHE A 125 20.65 -13.92 3.19
N ALA A 126 20.24 -13.38 2.06
CA ALA A 126 20.54 -13.95 0.74
C ALA A 126 22.05 -14.04 0.52
N VAL A 127 22.81 -12.98 0.82
CA VAL A 127 24.28 -12.98 0.70
C VAL A 127 24.91 -13.98 1.68
N ILE A 128 24.48 -13.99 2.93
CA ILE A 128 24.99 -14.92 3.94
C ILE A 128 24.76 -16.39 3.51
N THR A 129 23.59 -16.68 2.95
CA THR A 129 23.19 -18.05 2.59
C THR A 129 23.85 -18.53 1.30
N PHE A 130 23.89 -17.70 0.27
CA PHE A 130 24.26 -18.12 -1.08
C PHE A 130 25.66 -17.72 -1.52
N SER A 131 26.32 -16.73 -0.89
CA SER A 131 27.67 -16.36 -1.25
C SER A 131 28.68 -17.41 -0.79
N SER A 132 29.60 -17.81 -1.68
CA SER A 132 30.72 -18.71 -1.35
C SER A 132 31.76 -18.03 -0.46
N ASN A 133 31.89 -16.72 -0.52
CA ASN A 133 32.88 -15.93 0.23
C ASN A 133 32.20 -14.79 0.98
N LEU A 134 32.29 -14.79 2.31
CA LEU A 134 31.70 -13.78 3.20
C LEU A 134 32.63 -12.58 3.46
N LYS A 135 33.78 -12.48 2.78
CA LYS A 135 34.56 -11.23 2.82
C LYS A 135 33.73 -10.09 2.25
N ALA A 136 33.80 -8.93 2.88
CA ALA A 136 32.99 -7.75 2.53
C ALA A 136 31.46 -8.03 2.47
N VAL A 137 30.95 -8.88 3.36
CA VAL A 137 29.53 -9.28 3.41
C VAL A 137 28.58 -8.08 3.44
N PHE A 138 28.92 -7.04 4.18
CA PHE A 138 28.12 -5.82 4.26
C PHE A 138 28.00 -5.13 2.90
N LEU A 139 29.12 -4.94 2.18
CA LEU A 139 29.10 -4.31 0.85
C LEU A 139 28.33 -5.14 -0.18
N LYS A 140 28.48 -6.45 -0.14
CA LYS A 140 27.71 -7.37 -1.00
C LYS A 140 26.22 -7.29 -0.68
N SER A 141 25.84 -7.24 0.61
CA SER A 141 24.46 -7.09 1.04
C SER A 141 23.87 -5.77 0.56
N LEU A 142 24.65 -4.69 0.63
CA LEU A 142 24.22 -3.38 0.12
C LEU A 142 24.03 -3.40 -1.40
N LEU A 143 24.92 -4.05 -2.15
CA LEU A 143 24.79 -4.19 -3.60
C LEU A 143 23.53 -4.99 -3.97
N VAL A 144 23.31 -6.14 -3.32
CA VAL A 144 22.11 -6.98 -3.57
C VAL A 144 20.85 -6.20 -3.16
N PHE A 145 20.88 -5.45 -2.05
CA PHE A 145 19.79 -4.59 -1.65
C PHE A 145 19.42 -3.55 -2.71
N VAL A 146 20.41 -2.85 -3.28
CA VAL A 146 20.16 -1.86 -4.34
C VAL A 146 19.50 -2.53 -5.55
N ILE A 147 20.01 -3.67 -5.99
CA ILE A 147 19.44 -4.42 -7.11
C ILE A 147 18.01 -4.85 -6.82
N MET A 148 17.75 -5.45 -5.65
CA MET A 148 16.44 -5.93 -5.26
C MET A 148 15.42 -4.80 -5.08
N PHE A 149 15.86 -3.67 -4.52
CA PHE A 149 15.01 -2.49 -4.34
C PHE A 149 14.55 -1.94 -5.70
N PHE A 150 15.48 -1.71 -6.63
CA PHE A 150 15.11 -1.19 -7.95
C PHE A 150 14.34 -2.20 -8.78
N ALA A 151 14.67 -3.49 -8.73
CA ALA A 151 13.90 -4.53 -9.41
C ALA A 151 12.46 -4.62 -8.87
N GLY A 152 12.28 -4.57 -7.54
CA GLY A 152 10.98 -4.57 -6.89
C GLY A 152 10.16 -3.32 -7.25
N MET A 153 10.77 -2.14 -7.20
CA MET A 153 10.09 -0.89 -7.60
C MET A 153 9.70 -0.88 -9.07
N THR A 154 10.58 -1.39 -9.96
CA THR A 154 10.27 -1.52 -11.39
C THR A 154 9.11 -2.48 -11.61
N TYR A 155 9.08 -3.62 -10.92
CA TYR A 155 7.98 -4.57 -11.01
C TYR A 155 6.64 -3.93 -10.59
N ILE A 156 6.60 -3.25 -9.44
CA ILE A 156 5.38 -2.56 -8.96
C ILE A 156 4.95 -1.47 -9.94
N PHE A 157 5.91 -0.71 -10.46
CA PHE A 157 5.65 0.32 -11.46
C PHE A 157 5.01 -0.27 -12.73
N ILE A 158 5.52 -1.39 -13.23
CA ILE A 158 4.93 -2.11 -14.37
C ILE A 158 3.51 -2.57 -14.02
N CYS A 159 3.27 -3.12 -12.83
CA CYS A 159 1.93 -3.52 -12.39
C CYS A 159 0.94 -2.34 -12.40
N VAL A 160 1.37 -1.17 -11.89
CA VAL A 160 0.48 0.01 -11.84
C VAL A 160 0.19 0.55 -13.25
N ILE A 161 1.19 0.60 -14.13
CA ILE A 161 1.02 1.15 -15.48
C ILE A 161 0.23 0.20 -16.40
N SER A 162 0.34 -1.11 -16.17
CA SER A 162 -0.35 -2.15 -16.95
C SER A 162 -1.72 -2.50 -16.40
N TYR A 163 -2.17 -1.81 -15.33
CA TYR A 163 -3.48 -2.09 -14.78
C TYR A 163 -4.57 -1.67 -15.77
N SER A 164 -5.39 -2.63 -16.18
CA SER A 164 -6.55 -2.40 -17.04
C SER A 164 -7.78 -2.05 -16.22
N ASP A 165 -8.56 -1.10 -16.70
CA ASP A 165 -9.80 -0.68 -16.07
C ASP A 165 -11.02 -1.47 -16.60
N ASP A 166 -12.15 -1.31 -15.94
CA ASP A 166 -13.41 -1.97 -16.28
C ASP A 166 -14.31 -1.10 -17.18
N SER A 167 -13.74 -0.07 -17.85
CA SER A 167 -14.51 0.96 -18.60
C SER A 167 -15.37 0.37 -19.71
N GLU A 168 -14.89 -0.63 -20.47
CA GLU A 168 -15.63 -1.22 -21.58
C GLU A 168 -17.01 -1.73 -21.14
N THR A 169 -17.07 -2.45 -20.01
CA THR A 169 -18.32 -3.00 -19.47
C THR A 169 -19.37 -1.92 -19.18
N TYR A 170 -18.93 -0.73 -18.81
CA TYR A 170 -19.81 0.40 -18.49
C TYR A 170 -20.10 1.33 -19.68
N ILE A 171 -19.25 1.31 -20.70
CA ILE A 171 -19.47 2.02 -21.96
C ILE A 171 -20.51 1.27 -22.81
N THR A 172 -20.46 -0.06 -22.87
CA THR A 172 -21.40 -0.90 -23.63
C THR A 172 -22.79 -0.98 -22.99
N GLY A 173 -22.95 -0.52 -21.74
CA GLY A 173 -24.23 -0.53 -21.03
C GLY A 173 -24.55 -1.82 -20.28
N ASP A 174 -23.67 -2.84 -20.34
CA ASP A 174 -23.85 -4.11 -19.64
C ASP A 174 -23.49 -4.04 -18.15
N GLY A 175 -22.65 -3.07 -17.77
CA GLY A 175 -22.23 -2.84 -16.40
C GLY A 175 -23.26 -2.09 -15.57
N LYS A 176 -23.65 -2.69 -14.43
CA LYS A 176 -24.48 -2.02 -13.42
C LYS A 176 -23.84 -2.17 -12.04
N ALA A 177 -23.97 -1.12 -11.25
CA ALA A 177 -23.53 -1.13 -9.85
C ALA A 177 -24.49 -0.30 -8.98
N ASP A 178 -24.42 -0.50 -7.67
CA ASP A 178 -25.28 0.16 -6.70
C ASP A 178 -24.97 1.67 -6.57
N ALA A 179 -23.71 2.06 -6.80
CA ALA A 179 -23.27 3.46 -6.83
C ALA A 179 -21.94 3.63 -7.57
N GLY A 180 -21.75 4.82 -8.16
CA GLY A 180 -20.44 5.31 -8.60
C GLY A 180 -19.79 6.14 -7.50
N VAL A 181 -18.53 5.86 -7.18
CA VAL A 181 -17.75 6.59 -6.17
C VAL A 181 -16.69 7.42 -6.87
N ILE A 182 -16.87 8.73 -6.86
CA ILE A 182 -15.92 9.70 -7.38
C ILE A 182 -14.90 9.99 -6.27
N LEU A 183 -13.66 9.54 -6.45
CA LEU A 183 -12.59 9.84 -5.50
C LEU A 183 -12.14 11.30 -5.63
N GLY A 184 -11.92 11.93 -4.50
CA GLY A 184 -11.41 13.29 -4.43
C GLY A 184 -10.01 13.43 -5.04
N ALA A 185 -9.70 14.65 -5.48
CA ALA A 185 -8.38 15.04 -5.96
C ALA A 185 -8.02 16.39 -5.34
N ALA A 186 -7.77 17.42 -6.12
CA ALA A 186 -7.46 18.74 -5.57
C ALA A 186 -8.49 19.81 -5.99
N VAL A 187 -8.73 20.78 -5.13
CA VAL A 187 -9.42 22.03 -5.44
C VAL A 187 -8.37 23.12 -5.64
N TRP A 188 -8.58 23.96 -6.66
CA TRP A 188 -7.74 25.13 -6.92
C TRP A 188 -8.42 26.41 -6.39
N GLY A 189 -7.62 27.42 -6.18
CA GLY A 189 -8.09 28.71 -5.68
C GLY A 189 -9.35 29.22 -6.41
N GLY A 190 -10.28 29.80 -5.65
CA GLY A 190 -11.60 30.20 -6.13
C GLY A 190 -12.60 29.03 -6.22
N ASN A 191 -12.40 27.99 -5.42
CA ASN A 191 -13.30 26.84 -5.34
C ASN A 191 -13.57 26.15 -6.69
N ARG A 192 -12.54 26.02 -7.51
CA ARG A 192 -12.61 25.36 -8.82
C ARG A 192 -12.00 23.95 -8.75
N PRO A 193 -12.63 22.94 -9.38
CA PRO A 193 -12.02 21.63 -9.45
C PRO A 193 -10.70 21.70 -10.23
N SER A 194 -9.65 21.04 -9.73
CA SER A 194 -8.44 20.80 -10.54
C SER A 194 -8.80 20.06 -11.83
N PRO A 195 -7.95 20.05 -12.87
CA PRO A 195 -8.19 19.26 -14.07
C PRO A 195 -8.48 17.79 -13.76
N VAL A 196 -7.72 17.21 -12.83
CA VAL A 196 -7.89 15.83 -12.34
C VAL A 196 -9.29 15.63 -11.76
N LEU A 197 -9.70 16.46 -10.81
CA LEU A 197 -11.02 16.35 -10.18
C LEU A 197 -12.16 16.56 -11.19
N ARG A 198 -12.01 17.53 -12.09
CA ARG A 198 -13.00 17.80 -13.14
C ARG A 198 -13.19 16.59 -14.06
N ASP A 199 -12.12 15.93 -14.46
CA ASP A 199 -12.22 14.77 -15.35
C ASP A 199 -12.89 13.58 -14.65
N ARG A 200 -12.65 13.38 -13.32
CA ARG A 200 -13.39 12.41 -12.51
C ARG A 200 -14.88 12.75 -12.41
N ILE A 201 -15.22 14.02 -12.18
CA ILE A 201 -16.61 14.49 -12.15
C ILE A 201 -17.31 14.20 -13.48
N ASN A 202 -16.68 14.55 -14.61
CA ASN A 202 -17.24 14.30 -15.93
C ASN A 202 -17.48 12.81 -16.17
N LYS A 203 -16.50 11.96 -15.85
CA LYS A 203 -16.64 10.50 -15.98
C LYS A 203 -17.75 9.95 -15.10
N GLY A 204 -17.85 10.45 -13.85
CA GLY A 204 -18.95 10.09 -12.95
C GLY A 204 -20.32 10.47 -13.51
N TYR A 205 -20.43 11.66 -14.08
CA TYR A 205 -21.63 12.10 -14.76
C TYR A 205 -22.00 11.21 -15.95
N ASP A 206 -21.02 10.88 -16.80
CA ASP A 206 -21.24 10.04 -17.99
C ASP A 206 -21.81 8.66 -17.65
N ILE A 207 -21.28 7.99 -16.63
CA ILE A 207 -21.81 6.67 -16.22
C ILE A 207 -23.17 6.78 -15.53
N TYR A 208 -23.45 7.92 -14.86
CA TYR A 208 -24.74 8.19 -14.24
C TYR A 208 -25.83 8.40 -15.30
N ILE A 209 -25.61 9.23 -16.30
CA ILE A 209 -26.62 9.49 -17.37
C ILE A 209 -26.86 8.26 -18.23
N LYS A 210 -25.88 7.36 -18.37
CA LYS A 210 -26.04 6.07 -19.05
C LYS A 210 -26.86 5.06 -18.21
N GLY A 211 -27.24 5.41 -16.97
CA GLY A 211 -28.00 4.54 -16.10
C GLY A 211 -27.21 3.36 -15.54
N ALA A 212 -25.88 3.38 -15.62
CA ALA A 212 -25.01 2.35 -15.07
C ALA A 212 -24.98 2.35 -13.54
N VAL A 213 -25.20 3.52 -12.93
CA VAL A 213 -25.29 3.71 -11.48
C VAL A 213 -26.47 4.63 -11.12
N PRO A 214 -27.32 4.26 -10.12
CA PRO A 214 -28.44 5.11 -9.71
C PRO A 214 -28.05 6.30 -8.83
N LYS A 215 -26.83 6.27 -8.25
CA LYS A 215 -26.34 7.27 -7.31
C LYS A 215 -24.84 7.50 -7.49
N LEU A 216 -24.41 8.73 -7.16
CA LEU A 216 -23.01 9.11 -7.10
C LEU A 216 -22.63 9.43 -5.66
N VAL A 217 -21.57 8.80 -5.17
CA VAL A 217 -20.88 9.12 -3.92
C VAL A 217 -19.69 9.99 -4.26
N ILE A 218 -19.64 11.14 -3.66
CA ILE A 218 -18.61 12.15 -3.92
C ILE A 218 -17.79 12.28 -2.65
N THR A 219 -16.49 12.00 -2.73
CA THR A 219 -15.61 11.94 -1.57
C THR A 219 -14.48 12.95 -1.67
N GLY A 220 -14.00 13.40 -0.52
CA GLY A 220 -12.80 14.21 -0.39
C GLY A 220 -13.01 15.47 0.45
N GLY A 221 -12.13 15.65 1.42
CA GLY A 221 -12.05 16.81 2.30
C GLY A 221 -11.50 18.05 1.60
N GLY A 222 -11.01 19.00 2.37
CA GLY A 222 -10.47 20.25 1.84
C GLY A 222 -9.48 20.90 2.80
N SER A 223 -8.86 21.95 2.34
CA SER A 223 -8.02 22.82 3.15
C SER A 223 -8.88 23.81 3.96
N PRO A 224 -8.36 24.32 5.08
CA PRO A 224 -9.04 25.37 5.82
C PRO A 224 -9.38 26.58 4.93
N ASN A 225 -10.60 27.11 5.05
CA ASN A 225 -11.13 28.26 4.31
C ASN A 225 -11.36 28.04 2.79
N GLU A 226 -11.36 26.79 2.32
CA GLU A 226 -11.73 26.42 0.96
C GLU A 226 -12.90 25.42 0.99
N MET A 227 -13.67 25.37 -0.10
CA MET A 227 -14.66 24.29 -0.27
C MET A 227 -13.95 22.96 -0.37
N THR A 228 -14.57 21.91 0.17
CA THR A 228 -14.06 20.56 0.06
C THR A 228 -14.13 20.06 -1.38
N GLU A 229 -13.31 19.07 -1.71
CA GLU A 229 -13.32 18.41 -3.01
C GLU A 229 -14.72 17.85 -3.32
N ALA A 230 -15.37 17.30 -2.31
CA ALA A 230 -16.72 16.76 -2.42
C ALA A 230 -17.78 17.86 -2.68
N GLU A 231 -17.68 19.01 -2.02
CA GLU A 231 -18.61 20.12 -2.24
C GLU A 231 -18.47 20.74 -3.62
N VAL A 232 -17.23 20.93 -4.09
CA VAL A 232 -16.95 21.43 -5.45
C VAL A 232 -17.51 20.46 -6.49
N SER A 233 -17.32 19.16 -6.29
CA SER A 233 -17.84 18.11 -7.18
C SER A 233 -19.37 18.07 -7.18
N LYS A 234 -20.00 18.18 -6.00
CA LYS A 234 -21.46 18.28 -5.88
C LYS A 234 -22.01 19.45 -6.67
N ASN A 235 -21.43 20.63 -6.49
CA ASN A 235 -21.89 21.84 -7.18
C ASN A 235 -21.76 21.69 -8.70
N ALA A 236 -20.72 21.05 -9.19
CA ALA A 236 -20.55 20.78 -10.62
C ALA A 236 -21.61 19.79 -11.14
N LEU A 237 -21.87 18.70 -10.44
CA LEU A 237 -22.86 17.69 -10.84
C LEU A 237 -24.29 18.24 -10.83
N ILE A 238 -24.64 19.10 -9.84
CA ILE A 238 -25.93 19.80 -9.84
C ILE A 238 -26.08 20.71 -11.06
N LYS A 239 -25.02 21.44 -11.44
CA LYS A 239 -25.01 22.25 -12.67
C LYS A 239 -25.17 21.42 -13.94
N TYR A 240 -24.73 20.17 -13.94
CA TYR A 240 -24.95 19.21 -15.05
C TYR A 240 -26.36 18.59 -15.04
N GLY A 241 -27.21 18.93 -14.04
CA GLY A 241 -28.59 18.45 -13.95
C GLY A 241 -28.77 17.15 -13.14
N VAL A 242 -27.76 16.72 -12.39
CA VAL A 242 -27.94 15.59 -11.48
C VAL A 242 -28.78 15.99 -10.27
N ASP A 243 -29.85 15.24 -10.00
CA ASP A 243 -30.67 15.48 -8.83
C ASP A 243 -29.87 15.31 -7.53
N SER A 244 -29.97 16.28 -6.65
CA SER A 244 -29.29 16.29 -5.36
C SER A 244 -29.61 15.06 -4.47
N GLN A 245 -30.78 14.45 -4.65
CA GLN A 245 -31.18 13.21 -3.94
C GLN A 245 -30.36 11.98 -4.37
N ASN A 246 -29.75 12.05 -5.54
CA ASN A 246 -28.88 11.00 -6.08
C ASN A 246 -27.38 11.23 -5.76
N LEU A 247 -27.07 12.31 -5.04
CA LEU A 247 -25.71 12.66 -4.64
C LEU A 247 -25.51 12.38 -3.14
N ILE A 248 -24.50 11.60 -2.81
CA ILE A 248 -24.06 11.36 -1.43
C ILE A 248 -22.71 12.02 -1.25
N VAL A 249 -22.59 12.91 -0.28
CA VAL A 249 -21.37 13.72 -0.07
C VAL A 249 -20.64 13.26 1.16
N GLU A 250 -19.35 13.06 1.04
CA GLU A 250 -18.39 12.80 2.09
C GLU A 250 -17.26 13.83 2.00
N ASN A 251 -17.10 14.69 2.99
CA ASN A 251 -16.25 15.88 2.95
C ASN A 251 -15.22 15.95 4.10
N GLU A 252 -14.97 14.84 4.79
CA GLU A 252 -14.04 14.79 5.94
C GLU A 252 -12.73 14.08 5.62
N SER A 253 -12.75 13.15 4.66
CA SER A 253 -11.62 12.28 4.37
C SER A 253 -10.46 13.00 3.68
N ASN A 254 -9.25 12.79 4.21
CA ASN A 254 -8.00 13.36 3.69
C ASN A 254 -7.10 12.32 3.01
N SER A 255 -7.60 11.10 2.80
CA SER A 255 -6.87 10.02 2.12
C SER A 255 -7.83 9.05 1.43
N THR A 256 -7.34 8.36 0.40
CA THR A 256 -8.11 7.33 -0.31
C THR A 256 -8.57 6.21 0.62
N VAL A 257 -7.75 5.84 1.61
CA VAL A 257 -8.12 4.83 2.62
C VAL A 257 -9.33 5.29 3.42
N GLU A 258 -9.33 6.54 3.89
CA GLU A 258 -10.46 7.12 4.64
C GLU A 258 -11.73 7.22 3.78
N GLN A 259 -11.61 7.66 2.52
CA GLN A 259 -12.73 7.71 1.58
C GLN A 259 -13.37 6.32 1.40
N ILE A 260 -12.56 5.28 1.23
CA ILE A 260 -13.04 3.92 1.09
C ILE A 260 -13.60 3.38 2.42
N HIS A 261 -13.04 3.74 3.57
CA HIS A 261 -13.61 3.40 4.88
C HIS A 261 -15.01 4.00 5.07
N PHE A 262 -15.20 5.27 4.69
CA PHE A 262 -16.54 5.88 4.70
C PHE A 262 -17.51 5.09 3.82
N VAL A 263 -17.12 4.79 2.58
CA VAL A 263 -17.95 4.00 1.66
C VAL A 263 -18.27 2.63 2.25
N ARG A 264 -17.29 1.91 2.83
CA ARG A 264 -17.48 0.61 3.48
C ARG A 264 -18.48 0.67 4.62
N ASP A 265 -18.24 1.58 5.58
CA ASP A 265 -18.90 1.54 6.88
C ASP A 265 -20.23 2.31 6.89
N LYS A 266 -20.34 3.39 6.14
CA LYS A 266 -21.55 4.23 6.11
C LYS A 266 -22.51 3.86 4.98
N LEU A 267 -22.02 3.25 3.90
CA LEU A 267 -22.83 3.00 2.72
C LEU A 267 -22.90 1.50 2.35
N TYR A 268 -21.78 0.89 1.96
CA TYR A 268 -21.74 -0.45 1.40
C TYR A 268 -22.39 -1.48 2.35
N LYS A 269 -21.94 -1.55 3.59
CA LYS A 269 -22.49 -2.46 4.60
C LYS A 269 -23.92 -2.08 5.01
N LYS A 270 -24.18 -0.78 5.27
CA LYS A 270 -25.50 -0.33 5.78
C LYS A 270 -26.62 -0.44 4.76
N ARG A 271 -26.30 -0.25 3.47
CA ARG A 271 -27.27 -0.30 2.38
C ARG A 271 -27.34 -1.66 1.70
N ASN A 272 -26.54 -2.64 2.17
CA ASN A 272 -26.41 -3.97 1.58
C ASN A 272 -26.03 -3.92 0.07
N TRP A 273 -25.17 -2.97 -0.31
CA TRP A 273 -24.68 -2.87 -1.68
C TRP A 273 -23.90 -4.12 -2.06
N LYS A 274 -24.02 -4.52 -3.33
CA LYS A 274 -23.38 -5.73 -3.86
C LYS A 274 -22.11 -5.39 -4.63
N LYS A 275 -22.13 -4.25 -5.32
CA LYS A 275 -21.02 -3.80 -6.14
C LYS A 275 -21.05 -2.28 -6.28
N ILE A 276 -19.87 -1.66 -6.28
CA ILE A 276 -19.70 -0.23 -6.57
C ILE A 276 -18.74 -0.04 -7.74
N VAL A 277 -18.71 1.17 -8.30
CA VAL A 277 -17.74 1.59 -9.29
C VAL A 277 -16.89 2.70 -8.73
N ILE A 278 -15.58 2.50 -8.70
CA ILE A 278 -14.61 3.55 -8.34
C ILE A 278 -14.24 4.32 -9.62
N ILE A 279 -14.37 5.63 -9.56
CA ILE A 279 -14.05 6.55 -10.65
C ILE A 279 -12.83 7.37 -10.27
N SER A 280 -11.74 7.19 -11.00
CA SER A 280 -10.47 7.85 -10.72
C SER A 280 -9.58 7.89 -11.96
N ASP A 281 -8.35 8.39 -11.83
CA ASP A 281 -7.38 8.36 -12.92
C ASP A 281 -6.70 7.01 -13.03
N ASN A 282 -6.28 6.66 -14.24
CA ASN A 282 -5.68 5.36 -14.54
C ASN A 282 -4.54 4.99 -13.59
N PHE A 283 -3.63 5.93 -13.30
CA PHE A 283 -2.51 5.70 -12.38
C PHE A 283 -2.96 5.36 -10.94
N HIS A 284 -4.17 5.75 -10.54
CA HIS A 284 -4.69 5.59 -9.17
C HIS A 284 -5.58 4.34 -8.98
N LEU A 285 -6.05 3.73 -10.08
CA LEU A 285 -7.06 2.65 -10.03
C LEU A 285 -6.56 1.40 -9.30
N MET A 286 -5.33 0.95 -9.58
CA MET A 286 -4.79 -0.26 -8.96
C MET A 286 -4.78 -0.16 -7.44
N ARG A 287 -4.30 0.96 -6.88
CA ARG A 287 -4.28 1.17 -5.43
C ARG A 287 -5.70 1.25 -4.85
N SER A 288 -6.60 1.93 -5.53
CA SER A 288 -8.01 2.02 -5.10
C SER A 288 -8.69 0.65 -5.10
N LYS A 289 -8.44 -0.18 -6.11
CA LYS A 289 -8.92 -1.56 -6.18
C LYS A 289 -8.38 -2.43 -5.04
N GLU A 290 -7.08 -2.32 -4.75
CA GLU A 290 -6.44 -3.06 -3.66
C GLU A 290 -7.00 -2.65 -2.29
N ILE A 291 -7.26 -1.35 -2.07
CA ILE A 291 -7.90 -0.88 -0.83
C ILE A 291 -9.32 -1.44 -0.72
N CYS A 292 -10.12 -1.40 -1.79
CA CYS A 292 -11.46 -1.99 -1.81
C CYS A 292 -11.42 -3.50 -1.53
N SER A 293 -10.53 -4.23 -2.21
CA SER A 293 -10.37 -5.67 -2.03
C SER A 293 -9.96 -6.03 -0.61
N PHE A 294 -9.05 -5.27 -0.01
CA PHE A 294 -8.64 -5.49 1.39
C PHE A 294 -9.80 -5.29 2.37
N ASN A 295 -10.72 -4.39 2.05
CA ASN A 295 -11.89 -4.05 2.84
C ASN A 295 -13.17 -4.83 2.47
N ASP A 296 -13.05 -5.91 1.70
CA ASP A 296 -14.16 -6.77 1.26
C ASP A 296 -15.26 -6.03 0.48
N ILE A 297 -14.87 -4.95 -0.20
CA ILE A 297 -15.75 -4.22 -1.10
C ILE A 297 -15.56 -4.76 -2.52
N LYS A 298 -16.62 -5.26 -3.12
CA LYS A 298 -16.64 -5.62 -4.53
C LYS A 298 -16.76 -4.35 -5.37
N ALA A 299 -15.68 -3.94 -5.98
CA ALA A 299 -15.59 -2.72 -6.76
C ALA A 299 -15.05 -3.00 -8.16
N ASP A 300 -15.66 -2.41 -9.18
CA ASP A 300 -15.04 -2.20 -10.48
C ASP A 300 -14.36 -0.83 -10.48
N CYS A 301 -13.40 -0.62 -11.35
CA CYS A 301 -12.64 0.62 -11.43
C CYS A 301 -12.69 1.19 -12.84
N ILE A 302 -13.03 2.47 -12.98
CA ILE A 302 -13.13 3.15 -14.28
C ILE A 302 -12.17 4.34 -14.31
N ALA A 303 -11.36 4.41 -15.36
CA ALA A 303 -10.47 5.52 -15.61
C ALA A 303 -11.21 6.75 -16.20
N THR A 304 -10.69 7.94 -15.92
CA THR A 304 -11.02 9.14 -16.67
C THR A 304 -10.51 9.04 -18.10
N ASP A 305 -11.18 9.70 -19.05
CA ASP A 305 -10.86 9.59 -20.49
C ASP A 305 -9.60 10.36 -20.90
N LYS A 306 -9.02 11.16 -20.01
CA LYS A 306 -7.86 11.99 -20.33
C LYS A 306 -6.54 11.35 -19.93
N SER A 307 -5.60 11.38 -20.85
CA SER A 307 -4.18 11.19 -20.56
C SER A 307 -3.51 12.56 -20.34
N TYR A 308 -2.74 12.66 -19.26
CA TYR A 308 -1.87 13.81 -18.99
C TYR A 308 -0.62 13.74 -19.85
N SER A 309 0.23 14.79 -19.82
CA SER A 309 1.54 14.73 -20.50
C SER A 309 2.36 13.51 -20.00
N THR A 310 3.20 12.96 -20.86
CA THR A 310 4.02 11.78 -20.53
C THR A 310 4.83 11.98 -19.23
N GLU A 311 5.40 13.17 -19.05
CA GLU A 311 6.18 13.53 -17.86
C GLU A 311 5.30 13.63 -16.61
N GLY A 312 4.13 14.24 -16.71
CA GLY A 312 3.15 14.32 -15.61
C GLY A 312 2.65 12.94 -15.21
N ASN A 313 2.32 12.10 -16.17
CA ASN A 313 1.91 10.70 -15.92
C ASN A 313 3.00 9.91 -15.22
N MET A 314 4.27 9.99 -15.63
CA MET A 314 5.37 9.25 -15.03
C MET A 314 5.49 9.56 -13.53
N ASN A 315 5.40 10.83 -13.14
CA ASN A 315 5.45 11.25 -11.75
C ASN A 315 4.29 10.68 -10.92
N TYR A 316 3.08 10.65 -11.49
CA TYR A 316 1.92 10.06 -10.83
C TYR A 316 2.07 8.54 -10.66
N TYR A 317 2.47 7.82 -11.70
CA TYR A 317 2.71 6.38 -11.63
C TYR A 317 3.79 6.00 -10.62
N LEU A 318 4.88 6.77 -10.53
CA LEU A 318 5.91 6.57 -9.51
C LEU A 318 5.36 6.78 -8.09
N LYS A 319 4.63 7.87 -7.86
CA LYS A 319 4.01 8.14 -6.54
C LYS A 319 3.03 7.04 -6.14
N GLU A 320 2.21 6.58 -7.07
CA GLU A 320 1.25 5.51 -6.82
C GLU A 320 1.93 4.16 -6.57
N SER A 321 3.05 3.88 -7.24
CA SER A 321 3.85 2.68 -6.96
C SER A 321 4.40 2.65 -5.53
N PHE A 322 4.92 3.79 -5.05
CA PHE A 322 5.34 3.92 -3.66
C PHE A 322 4.15 3.81 -2.68
N ALA A 323 3.04 4.48 -2.97
CA ALA A 323 1.85 4.42 -2.13
C ALA A 323 1.26 3.01 -2.07
N LEU A 324 1.28 2.27 -3.17
CA LEU A 324 0.78 0.90 -3.25
C LEU A 324 1.59 -0.06 -2.37
N ILE A 325 2.94 0.02 -2.40
CA ILE A 325 3.75 -0.85 -1.54
C ILE A 325 3.58 -0.51 -0.06
N ILE A 326 3.44 0.77 0.28
CA ILE A 326 3.16 1.19 1.66
C ILE A 326 1.79 0.65 2.11
N PHE A 327 0.79 0.73 1.24
CA PHE A 327 -0.52 0.14 1.51
C PHE A 327 -0.43 -1.38 1.69
N TRP A 328 0.20 -2.11 0.77
CA TRP A 328 0.33 -3.56 0.88
C TRP A 328 1.04 -4.00 2.15
N MET A 329 2.09 -3.27 2.54
CA MET A 329 2.85 -3.64 3.74
C MET A 329 2.18 -3.16 5.01
N CYS A 330 1.78 -1.89 5.09
CA CYS A 330 1.38 -1.26 6.34
C CYS A 330 -0.11 -0.89 6.42
N GLY A 331 -0.88 -0.96 5.33
CA GLY A 331 -2.30 -0.61 5.30
C GLY A 331 -2.57 0.90 5.44
N ILE A 332 -1.66 1.78 4.98
CA ILE A 332 -1.81 3.24 5.07
C ILE A 332 -1.70 3.91 3.71
#